data_0ae2177390ca186791b6238e6d752e6a
#
_entry.id   0ae2177390ca186791b6238e6d752e6a
#
_cell.length_a   1.000
_cell.length_b   1.000
_cell.length_c   1.000
_cell.angle_alpha   90.00
_cell.angle_beta   90.00
_cell.angle_gamma   90.00
#
_symmetry.space_group_name_H-M   'P 1'
#
loop_
_entity.id
_entity.type
_entity.pdbx_description
1 polymer ?
#
loop_
_entity_poly.entity_id
_entity_poly.type
_entity_poly.pdbx_seq_one_letter_code
_entity_poly.pdbx_strand_id
1 'polypeptide(L)'
;LARDFSAVVLAARNAKALEEVAAVVKTTGTEPLPLALDLSQVEASQIVVNTTLERFGRIDALLNIAGAVPQIDLFEMTDETWKAGMELKLHGARRLTIRGWDALKQAKGSVVFISGSASLDPKPGFAAVAATNAAITALAKAFAEQGIKDGVQVNSIVPGAVMTGRRRSFLEKWAPAHNMSVEEATKKFPEEAGISRYGQPEEIAELLAFMVSPCAKWMTGTSVRMDGGEIKGI
;
A
#
# COMPACT_ATOMS: atom_id res chain seq x y z
N LEU A 1 9.97 3.77 -9.37
CA LEU A 1 10.73 4.45 -8.30
C LEU A 1 12.24 4.26 -8.48
N ALA A 2 12.72 3.03 -8.66
CA ALA A 2 14.16 2.79 -8.82
C ALA A 2 14.83 3.50 -10.01
N ARG A 3 14.05 4.01 -10.97
CA ARG A 3 14.54 4.84 -12.07
C ARG A 3 14.53 6.34 -11.77
N ASP A 4 13.85 6.73 -10.69
CA ASP A 4 13.55 8.12 -10.37
C ASP A 4 14.28 8.59 -9.11
N PHE A 5 14.77 7.66 -8.29
CA PHE A 5 15.44 7.92 -7.03
C PHE A 5 16.84 7.29 -7.01
N SER A 6 17.79 7.95 -6.38
CA SER A 6 19.17 7.45 -6.21
C SER A 6 19.28 6.28 -5.22
N ALA A 7 18.31 6.18 -4.29
CA ALA A 7 18.26 5.10 -3.30
C ALA A 7 16.80 4.68 -3.03
N VAL A 8 16.58 3.41 -2.71
CA VAL A 8 15.28 2.85 -2.32
C VAL A 8 15.46 1.95 -1.10
N VAL A 9 14.77 2.30 -0.02
CA VAL A 9 14.67 1.44 1.18
C VAL A 9 13.50 0.47 1.01
N LEU A 10 13.77 -0.81 1.19
CA LEU A 10 12.82 -1.91 1.04
C LEU A 10 12.55 -2.54 2.41
N ALA A 11 11.39 -2.29 3.00
CA ALA A 11 11.04 -2.77 4.33
C ALA A 11 9.94 -3.85 4.28
N ALA A 12 10.25 -5.07 4.68
CA ALA A 12 9.31 -6.20 4.75
C ALA A 12 9.86 -7.31 5.65
N ARG A 13 9.03 -8.35 5.93
CA ARG A 13 9.43 -9.48 6.79
C ARG A 13 10.29 -10.53 6.10
N ASN A 14 10.11 -10.74 4.81
CA ASN A 14 10.78 -11.79 4.06
C ASN A 14 12.14 -11.31 3.53
N ALA A 15 13.23 -11.65 4.24
CA ALA A 15 14.59 -11.27 3.88
C ALA A 15 14.98 -11.75 2.48
N LYS A 16 14.64 -12.99 2.11
CA LYS A 16 14.98 -13.54 0.79
C LYS A 16 14.31 -12.75 -0.34
N ALA A 17 13.01 -12.46 -0.21
CA ALA A 17 12.30 -11.67 -1.20
C ALA A 17 12.84 -10.22 -1.29
N LEU A 18 13.28 -9.65 -0.17
CA LEU A 18 13.91 -8.32 -0.15
C LEU A 18 15.24 -8.33 -0.92
N GLU A 19 16.07 -9.35 -0.75
CA GLU A 19 17.34 -9.49 -1.50
C GLU A 19 17.10 -9.67 -3.00
N GLU A 20 16.10 -10.47 -3.39
CA GLU A 20 15.71 -10.63 -4.80
C GLU A 20 15.29 -9.29 -5.41
N VAL A 21 14.46 -8.50 -4.72
CA VAL A 21 14.05 -7.16 -5.17
C VAL A 21 15.21 -6.19 -5.16
N ALA A 22 16.06 -6.22 -4.14
CA ALA A 22 17.26 -5.37 -4.06
C ALA A 22 18.21 -5.61 -5.24
N ALA A 23 18.39 -6.87 -5.64
CA ALA A 23 19.19 -7.21 -6.82
C ALA A 23 18.62 -6.57 -8.10
N VAL A 24 17.29 -6.59 -8.28
CA VAL A 24 16.61 -5.93 -9.41
C VAL A 24 16.78 -4.41 -9.35
N VAL A 25 16.57 -3.79 -8.18
CA VAL A 25 16.75 -2.34 -7.98
C VAL A 25 18.18 -1.92 -8.35
N LYS A 26 19.18 -2.69 -7.94
CA LYS A 26 20.58 -2.42 -8.25
C LYS A 26 20.89 -2.39 -9.75
N THR A 27 20.17 -3.18 -10.58
CA THR A 27 20.37 -3.16 -12.04
C THR A 27 19.97 -1.85 -12.70
N THR A 28 19.20 -1.00 -12.03
CA THR A 28 18.80 0.33 -12.52
C THR A 28 19.79 1.44 -12.16
N GLY A 29 20.88 1.12 -11.44
CA GLY A 29 21.82 2.10 -10.92
C GLY A 29 21.41 2.74 -9.59
N THR A 30 20.28 2.32 -9.03
CA THR A 30 19.74 2.80 -7.74
C THR A 30 20.31 1.98 -6.59
N GLU A 31 20.66 2.62 -5.47
CA GLU A 31 21.12 1.94 -4.27
C GLU A 31 19.96 1.34 -3.49
N PRO A 32 19.84 0.00 -3.35
CA PRO A 32 18.83 -0.61 -2.49
C PRO A 32 19.33 -0.71 -1.05
N LEU A 33 18.42 -0.53 -0.09
CA LEU A 33 18.63 -0.82 1.33
C LEU A 33 17.54 -1.76 1.82
N PRO A 34 17.75 -3.09 1.79
CA PRO A 34 16.78 -4.05 2.31
C PRO A 34 16.82 -4.09 3.84
N LEU A 35 15.64 -3.97 4.48
CA LEU A 35 15.44 -4.03 5.92
C LEU A 35 14.40 -5.12 6.24
N ALA A 36 14.88 -6.26 6.73
CA ALA A 36 14.02 -7.39 7.12
C ALA A 36 13.46 -7.16 8.52
N LEU A 37 12.22 -6.68 8.62
CA LEU A 37 11.53 -6.38 9.88
C LEU A 37 10.01 -6.45 9.74
N ASP A 38 9.30 -6.55 10.87
CA ASP A 38 7.84 -6.54 10.92
C ASP A 38 7.32 -5.14 11.26
N LEU A 39 6.75 -4.46 10.27
CA LEU A 39 6.19 -3.10 10.43
C LEU A 39 4.95 -3.03 11.34
N SER A 40 4.40 -4.17 11.80
CA SER A 40 3.40 -4.19 12.85
C SER A 40 3.99 -3.89 14.24
N GLN A 41 5.29 -4.13 14.43
CA GLN A 41 5.98 -3.84 15.69
C GLN A 41 6.21 -2.34 15.85
N VAL A 42 6.05 -1.84 17.06
CA VAL A 42 6.13 -0.40 17.38
C VAL A 42 7.51 0.17 17.03
N GLU A 43 8.56 -0.57 17.32
CA GLU A 43 9.96 -0.17 17.16
C GLU A 43 10.39 -0.16 15.66
N ALA A 44 9.72 -0.95 14.81
CA ALA A 44 10.10 -1.11 13.41
C ALA A 44 10.13 0.23 12.67
N SER A 45 9.18 1.11 12.92
CA SER A 45 9.12 2.43 12.29
C SER A 45 10.32 3.30 12.64
N GLN A 46 10.80 3.23 13.88
CA GLN A 46 11.99 3.96 14.32
C GLN A 46 13.26 3.41 13.66
N ILE A 47 13.38 2.07 13.60
CA ILE A 47 14.52 1.40 12.97
C ILE A 47 14.60 1.80 11.50
N VAL A 48 13.50 1.71 10.75
CA VAL A 48 13.48 2.08 9.32
C VAL A 48 13.90 3.52 9.10
N VAL A 49 13.33 4.46 9.86
CA VAL A 49 13.64 5.89 9.70
C VAL A 49 15.08 6.19 10.08
N ASN A 50 15.55 5.72 11.23
CA ASN A 50 16.92 5.95 11.69
C ASN A 50 17.94 5.39 10.69
N THR A 51 17.79 4.12 10.29
CA THR A 51 18.72 3.48 9.36
C THR A 51 18.72 4.20 7.98
N THR A 52 17.56 4.68 7.54
CA THR A 52 17.46 5.48 6.31
C THR A 52 18.23 6.79 6.44
N LEU A 53 18.03 7.51 7.55
CA LEU A 53 18.69 8.81 7.77
C LEU A 53 20.19 8.66 8.02
N GLU A 54 20.62 7.65 8.74
CA GLU A 54 22.05 7.32 8.94
C GLU A 54 22.73 7.01 7.62
N ARG A 55 22.06 6.31 6.70
CA ARG A 55 22.64 5.90 5.42
C ARG A 55 22.58 6.98 4.35
N PHE A 56 21.46 7.71 4.23
CA PHE A 56 21.17 8.61 3.11
C PHE A 56 20.95 10.07 3.52
N GLY A 57 20.77 10.36 4.82
CA GLY A 57 20.61 11.71 5.34
C GLY A 57 19.25 12.37 5.04
N ARG A 58 18.36 11.71 4.27
CA ARG A 58 17.09 12.29 3.81
C ARG A 58 16.01 11.27 3.50
N ILE A 59 14.76 11.72 3.44
CA ILE A 59 13.61 10.95 2.97
C ILE A 59 12.79 11.86 2.05
N ASP A 60 12.76 11.56 0.74
CA ASP A 60 12.03 12.34 -0.26
C ASP A 60 10.62 11.81 -0.52
N ALA A 61 10.45 10.49 -0.39
CA ALA A 61 9.16 9.84 -0.59
C ALA A 61 8.98 8.69 0.41
N LEU A 62 7.75 8.54 0.90
CA LEU A 62 7.33 7.43 1.75
C LEU A 62 6.09 6.77 1.16
N LEU A 63 6.20 5.49 0.79
CA LEU A 63 5.10 4.69 0.26
C LEU A 63 4.67 3.66 1.30
N ASN A 64 3.49 3.84 1.87
CA ASN A 64 2.88 2.93 2.84
C ASN A 64 2.11 1.81 2.10
N ILE A 65 2.83 0.75 1.68
CA ILE A 65 2.30 -0.35 0.86
C ILE A 65 1.97 -1.58 1.70
N ALA A 66 2.69 -1.80 2.82
CA ALA A 66 2.53 -2.97 3.64
C ALA A 66 1.09 -3.12 4.17
N GLY A 67 0.51 -4.30 4.01
CA GLY A 67 -0.83 -4.60 4.51
C GLY A 67 -1.20 -6.06 4.38
N ALA A 68 -1.81 -6.62 5.41
CA ALA A 68 -2.27 -8.00 5.49
C ALA A 68 -3.54 -8.08 6.32
N VAL A 69 -4.59 -7.37 5.90
CA VAL A 69 -5.90 -7.45 6.58
C VAL A 69 -6.59 -8.74 6.16
N PRO A 70 -7.06 -9.57 7.10
CA PRO A 70 -7.74 -10.82 6.80
C PRO A 70 -9.11 -10.59 6.15
N GLN A 71 -9.50 -11.52 5.27
CA GLN A 71 -10.79 -11.57 4.63
C GLN A 71 -11.60 -12.67 5.34
N ILE A 72 -12.41 -12.29 6.30
CA ILE A 72 -13.23 -13.16 7.14
C ILE A 72 -14.60 -12.51 7.23
N ASP A 73 -15.65 -13.31 7.28
CA ASP A 73 -17.01 -12.83 7.47
C ASP A 73 -17.12 -11.97 8.75
N LEU A 74 -17.96 -10.96 8.70
CA LEU A 74 -18.13 -9.99 9.78
C LEU A 74 -18.48 -10.65 11.12
N PHE A 75 -19.31 -11.70 11.10
CA PHE A 75 -19.77 -12.39 12.31
C PHE A 75 -18.83 -13.51 12.78
N GLU A 76 -17.85 -13.90 11.97
CA GLU A 76 -16.86 -14.92 12.31
C GLU A 76 -15.52 -14.30 12.76
N MET A 77 -15.36 -13.00 12.61
CA MET A 77 -14.11 -12.30 12.92
C MET A 77 -13.95 -12.06 14.41
N THR A 78 -12.84 -12.55 14.98
CA THR A 78 -12.49 -12.29 16.38
C THR A 78 -11.84 -10.93 16.58
N ASP A 79 -11.88 -10.40 17.81
CA ASP A 79 -11.22 -9.15 18.18
C ASP A 79 -9.70 -9.19 17.93
N GLU A 80 -9.05 -10.33 18.17
CA GLU A 80 -7.61 -10.51 17.94
C GLU A 80 -7.28 -10.40 16.46
N THR A 81 -8.09 -11.05 15.61
CA THR A 81 -7.92 -11.01 14.16
C THR A 81 -8.14 -9.59 13.61
N TRP A 82 -9.16 -8.90 14.14
CA TRP A 82 -9.45 -7.51 13.82
C TRP A 82 -8.26 -6.61 14.16
N LYS A 83 -7.76 -6.68 15.41
CA LYS A 83 -6.61 -5.90 15.89
C LYS A 83 -5.35 -6.17 15.06
N ALA A 84 -5.04 -7.45 14.79
CA ALA A 84 -3.87 -7.82 14.00
C ALA A 84 -3.94 -7.27 12.56
N GLY A 85 -5.12 -7.24 11.95
CA GLY A 85 -5.35 -6.65 10.63
C GLY A 85 -5.06 -5.15 10.59
N MET A 86 -5.46 -4.42 11.62
CA MET A 86 -5.23 -2.98 11.71
C MET A 86 -3.77 -2.63 12.08
N GLU A 87 -3.09 -3.49 12.84
CA GLU A 87 -1.77 -3.20 13.40
C GLU A 87 -0.72 -2.94 12.32
N LEU A 88 -0.65 -3.77 11.30
CA LEU A 88 0.30 -3.57 10.19
C LEU A 88 -0.14 -2.43 9.27
N LYS A 89 -1.35 -2.50 8.73
CA LYS A 89 -1.75 -1.62 7.63
C LYS A 89 -2.05 -0.19 8.08
N LEU A 90 -2.74 -0.02 9.23
CA LEU A 90 -3.13 1.30 9.74
C LEU A 90 -2.08 1.86 10.71
N HIS A 91 -1.81 1.12 11.79
CA HIS A 91 -0.92 1.62 12.83
C HIS A 91 0.55 1.65 12.39
N GLY A 92 1.01 0.65 11.64
CA GLY A 92 2.35 0.62 11.07
C GLY A 92 2.59 1.81 10.13
N ALA A 93 1.68 2.04 9.18
CA ALA A 93 1.76 3.18 8.26
C ALA A 93 1.73 4.53 8.98
N ARG A 94 0.85 4.68 9.99
CA ARG A 94 0.78 5.89 10.82
C ARG A 94 2.09 6.16 11.57
N ARG A 95 2.64 5.13 12.23
CA ARG A 95 3.90 5.26 12.99
C ARG A 95 5.06 5.64 12.08
N LEU A 96 5.18 4.96 10.94
CA LEU A 96 6.25 5.22 9.97
C LEU A 96 6.17 6.65 9.41
N THR A 97 4.97 7.12 9.09
CA THR A 97 4.75 8.49 8.60
C THR A 97 5.09 9.53 9.67
N ILE A 98 4.65 9.33 10.92
CA ILE A 98 4.98 10.25 12.03
C ILE A 98 6.49 10.30 12.27
N ARG A 99 7.16 9.14 12.31
CA ARG A 99 8.61 9.08 12.56
C ARG A 99 9.44 9.70 11.44
N GLY A 100 9.00 9.57 10.18
CA GLY A 100 9.66 10.16 9.02
C GLY A 100 9.29 11.63 8.76
N TRP A 101 8.35 12.23 9.52
CA TRP A 101 7.75 13.51 9.18
C TRP A 101 8.74 14.66 9.08
N ASP A 102 9.67 14.79 10.02
CA ASP A 102 10.65 15.88 10.02
C ASP A 102 11.61 15.81 8.81
N ALA A 103 12.01 14.60 8.44
CA ALA A 103 12.83 14.39 7.24
C ALA A 103 12.05 14.70 5.95
N LEU A 104 10.79 14.28 5.87
CA LEU A 104 9.88 14.59 4.76
C LEU A 104 9.65 16.10 4.65
N LYS A 105 9.47 16.81 5.78
CA LYS A 105 9.33 18.26 5.84
C LYS A 105 10.58 18.96 5.31
N GLN A 106 11.76 18.56 5.73
CA GLN A 106 13.04 19.10 5.25
C GLN A 106 13.22 18.91 3.74
N ALA A 107 12.84 17.74 3.22
CA ALA A 107 12.93 17.42 1.81
C ALA A 107 11.79 18.00 0.96
N LYS A 108 10.75 18.60 1.56
CA LYS A 108 9.45 18.89 0.91
C LYS A 108 8.92 17.67 0.18
N GLY A 109 8.95 16.54 0.87
CA GLY A 109 8.72 15.20 0.34
C GLY A 109 7.27 14.87 0.07
N SER A 110 7.04 13.61 -0.27
CA SER A 110 5.73 13.08 -0.62
C SER A 110 5.42 11.79 0.16
N VAL A 111 4.18 11.65 0.61
CA VAL A 111 3.68 10.42 1.26
C VAL A 111 2.49 9.87 0.48
N VAL A 112 2.49 8.58 0.19
CA VAL A 112 1.34 7.90 -0.40
C VAL A 112 0.93 6.70 0.45
N PHE A 113 -0.37 6.61 0.71
CA PHE A 113 -1.01 5.50 1.40
C PHE A 113 -1.77 4.60 0.42
N ILE A 114 -1.73 3.29 0.64
CA ILE A 114 -2.52 2.33 -0.13
C ILE A 114 -3.80 1.97 0.66
N SER A 115 -4.94 2.44 0.17
CA SER A 115 -6.28 2.05 0.62
C SER A 115 -6.78 0.82 -0.16
N GLY A 116 -7.95 0.86 -0.77
CA GLY A 116 -8.53 -0.16 -1.65
C GLY A 116 -10.03 0.04 -1.86
N SER A 117 -10.57 -0.47 -2.97
CA SER A 117 -11.97 -0.32 -3.41
C SER A 117 -13.00 -0.71 -2.36
N ALA A 118 -12.69 -1.70 -1.50
CA ALA A 118 -13.56 -2.10 -0.40
C ALA A 118 -13.90 -0.97 0.58
N SER A 119 -13.12 0.13 0.64
CA SER A 119 -13.48 1.31 1.44
C SER A 119 -14.69 2.07 0.91
N LEU A 120 -14.97 1.93 -0.39
CA LEU A 120 -16.05 2.61 -1.10
C LEU A 120 -17.28 1.72 -1.30
N ASP A 121 -17.08 0.40 -1.37
CA ASP A 121 -18.14 -0.60 -1.52
C ASP A 121 -17.90 -1.78 -0.52
N PRO A 122 -18.19 -1.57 0.77
CA PRO A 122 -17.95 -2.58 1.80
C PRO A 122 -18.89 -3.78 1.66
N LYS A 123 -18.35 -4.99 1.80
CA LYS A 123 -19.12 -6.25 1.84
C LYS A 123 -18.86 -6.99 3.16
N PRO A 124 -19.78 -7.83 3.66
CA PRO A 124 -19.62 -8.54 4.93
C PRO A 124 -18.32 -9.35 5.03
N GLY A 125 -17.96 -10.12 4.00
CA GLY A 125 -16.71 -10.90 3.97
C GLY A 125 -15.43 -10.07 3.85
N PHE A 126 -15.53 -8.75 3.70
CA PHE A 126 -14.43 -7.79 3.59
C PHE A 126 -14.52 -6.67 4.63
N ALA A 127 -15.33 -6.81 5.67
CA ALA A 127 -15.63 -5.74 6.60
C ALA A 127 -14.37 -5.12 7.25
N ALA A 128 -13.44 -5.94 7.75
CA ALA A 128 -12.19 -5.45 8.33
C ALA A 128 -11.29 -4.78 7.27
N VAL A 129 -11.25 -5.32 6.05
CA VAL A 129 -10.51 -4.71 4.92
C VAL A 129 -11.11 -3.36 4.59
N ALA A 130 -12.44 -3.26 4.50
CA ALA A 130 -13.17 -2.05 4.19
C ALA A 130 -12.95 -0.96 5.25
N ALA A 131 -13.15 -1.31 6.54
CA ALA A 131 -12.97 -0.39 7.66
C ALA A 131 -11.52 0.12 7.76
N THR A 132 -10.53 -0.79 7.63
CA THR A 132 -9.12 -0.39 7.64
C THR A 132 -8.77 0.51 6.45
N ASN A 133 -9.25 0.21 5.26
CA ASN A 133 -9.02 1.04 4.07
C ASN A 133 -9.68 2.43 4.20
N ALA A 134 -10.89 2.50 4.72
CA ALA A 134 -11.56 3.78 4.99
C ALA A 134 -10.78 4.62 6.03
N ALA A 135 -10.30 3.98 7.10
CA ALA A 135 -9.45 4.62 8.10
C ALA A 135 -8.13 5.15 7.49
N ILE A 136 -7.50 4.40 6.58
CA ILE A 136 -6.29 4.84 5.84
C ILE A 136 -6.60 6.08 5.00
N THR A 137 -7.72 6.11 4.30
CA THR A 137 -8.11 7.27 3.48
C THR A 137 -8.31 8.51 4.34
N ALA A 138 -9.02 8.38 5.46
CA ALA A 138 -9.23 9.47 6.42
C ALA A 138 -7.89 9.93 7.06
N LEU A 139 -7.02 8.99 7.42
CA LEU A 139 -5.71 9.28 7.99
C LEU A 139 -4.82 10.03 6.98
N ALA A 140 -4.79 9.59 5.72
CA ALA A 140 -4.06 10.27 4.65
C ALA A 140 -4.52 11.73 4.47
N LYS A 141 -5.84 11.97 4.52
CA LYS A 141 -6.40 13.31 4.45
C LYS A 141 -5.97 14.17 5.65
N ALA A 142 -5.98 13.63 6.87
CA ALA A 142 -5.52 14.35 8.06
C ALA A 142 -4.03 14.73 7.97
N PHE A 143 -3.18 13.82 7.49
CA PHE A 143 -1.78 14.14 7.23
C PHE A 143 -1.61 15.18 6.12
N ALA A 144 -2.46 15.17 5.09
CA ALA A 144 -2.41 16.17 4.04
C ALA A 144 -2.70 17.60 4.55
N GLU A 145 -3.67 17.76 5.45
CA GLU A 145 -3.97 19.05 6.08
C GLU A 145 -2.78 19.58 6.89
N GLN A 146 -2.06 18.72 7.59
CA GLN A 146 -0.80 19.10 8.23
C GLN A 146 0.30 19.37 7.18
N GLY A 147 0.35 18.55 6.14
CA GLY A 147 1.33 18.63 5.06
C GLY A 147 1.29 19.94 4.29
N ILE A 148 0.11 20.56 4.13
CA ILE A 148 -0.04 21.90 3.52
C ILE A 148 0.80 22.94 4.27
N LYS A 149 0.83 22.87 5.60
CA LYS A 149 1.61 23.78 6.44
C LYS A 149 3.10 23.48 6.41
N ASP A 150 3.44 22.21 6.31
CA ASP A 150 4.82 21.72 6.44
C ASP A 150 5.53 21.55 5.08
N GLY A 151 4.82 21.73 3.96
CA GLY A 151 5.34 21.53 2.62
C GLY A 151 5.48 20.06 2.23
N VAL A 152 4.76 19.15 2.91
CA VAL A 152 4.72 17.70 2.62
C VAL A 152 3.46 17.37 1.82
N GLN A 153 3.64 16.76 0.67
CA GLN A 153 2.52 16.27 -0.15
C GLN A 153 2.03 14.93 0.40
N VAL A 154 0.73 14.78 0.64
CA VAL A 154 0.17 13.51 1.13
C VAL A 154 -1.08 13.13 0.34
N ASN A 155 -1.10 11.91 -0.19
CA ASN A 155 -2.23 11.37 -0.93
C ASN A 155 -2.48 9.90 -0.58
N SER A 156 -3.60 9.37 -1.05
CA SER A 156 -3.85 7.93 -1.04
C SER A 156 -4.24 7.44 -2.42
N ILE A 157 -4.03 6.15 -2.67
CA ILE A 157 -4.62 5.46 -3.82
C ILE A 157 -5.65 4.45 -3.34
N VAL A 158 -6.66 4.23 -4.18
CA VAL A 158 -7.75 3.28 -3.97
C VAL A 158 -7.74 2.28 -5.13
N PRO A 159 -6.87 1.25 -5.07
CA PRO A 159 -6.84 0.21 -6.09
C PRO A 159 -8.10 -0.64 -6.03
N GLY A 160 -8.56 -1.10 -7.19
CA GLY A 160 -9.52 -2.18 -7.33
C GLY A 160 -8.85 -3.56 -7.27
N ALA A 161 -9.42 -4.49 -8.02
CA ALA A 161 -8.92 -5.85 -8.12
C ALA A 161 -7.61 -5.91 -8.94
N VAL A 162 -6.48 -6.13 -8.27
CA VAL A 162 -5.14 -6.24 -8.89
C VAL A 162 -4.64 -7.68 -8.80
N MET A 163 -4.09 -8.22 -9.89
CA MET A 163 -3.55 -9.59 -9.97
C MET A 163 -2.16 -9.68 -9.33
N THR A 164 -2.15 -9.65 -8.01
CA THR A 164 -0.96 -9.86 -7.19
C THR A 164 -0.75 -11.34 -6.86
N GLY A 165 0.43 -11.71 -6.33
CA GLY A 165 0.68 -13.05 -5.80
C GLY A 165 -0.35 -13.45 -4.72
N ARG A 166 -0.76 -12.51 -3.86
CA ARG A 166 -1.83 -12.73 -2.86
C ARG A 166 -3.18 -13.06 -3.53
N ARG A 167 -3.54 -12.38 -4.61
CA ARG A 167 -4.78 -12.65 -5.35
C ARG A 167 -4.73 -14.03 -6.01
N ARG A 168 -3.60 -14.41 -6.60
CA ARG A 168 -3.40 -15.75 -7.16
C ARG A 168 -3.58 -16.84 -6.11
N SER A 169 -2.89 -16.72 -4.97
CA SER A 169 -3.02 -17.67 -3.85
C SER A 169 -4.43 -17.74 -3.27
N PHE A 170 -5.17 -16.61 -3.28
CA PHE A 170 -6.58 -16.62 -2.91
C PHE A 170 -7.41 -17.43 -3.92
N LEU A 171 -7.25 -17.20 -5.22
CA LEU A 171 -7.98 -17.90 -6.27
C LEU A 171 -7.68 -19.41 -6.26
N GLU A 172 -6.42 -19.80 -6.06
CA GLU A 172 -5.99 -21.20 -5.94
C GLU A 172 -6.70 -21.97 -4.81
N LYS A 173 -7.02 -21.28 -3.71
CA LYS A 173 -7.75 -21.84 -2.58
C LYS A 173 -9.27 -21.76 -2.75
N TRP A 174 -9.75 -20.66 -3.31
CA TRP A 174 -11.18 -20.36 -3.43
C TRP A 174 -11.86 -21.19 -4.54
N ALA A 175 -11.22 -21.33 -5.69
CA ALA A 175 -11.80 -21.98 -6.85
C ALA A 175 -12.22 -23.45 -6.60
N PRO A 176 -11.36 -24.32 -6.01
CA PRO A 176 -11.75 -25.70 -5.70
C PRO A 176 -12.93 -25.78 -4.71
N ALA A 177 -12.99 -24.89 -3.72
CA ALA A 177 -14.08 -24.82 -2.75
C ALA A 177 -15.45 -24.47 -3.38
N HIS A 178 -15.43 -23.91 -4.62
CA HIS A 178 -16.61 -23.52 -5.37
C HIS A 178 -16.81 -24.36 -6.64
N ASN A 179 -16.17 -25.55 -6.71
CA ASN A 179 -16.24 -26.47 -7.85
C ASN A 179 -15.86 -25.83 -9.20
N MET A 180 -14.86 -24.97 -9.20
CA MET A 180 -14.33 -24.29 -10.39
C MET A 180 -12.84 -24.55 -10.55
N SER A 181 -12.35 -24.44 -11.78
CA SER A 181 -10.92 -24.30 -12.04
C SER A 181 -10.44 -22.89 -11.64
N VAL A 182 -9.14 -22.74 -11.38
CA VAL A 182 -8.53 -21.42 -11.11
C VAL A 182 -8.68 -20.48 -12.30
N GLU A 183 -8.63 -21.02 -13.52
CA GLU A 183 -8.82 -20.24 -14.76
C GLU A 183 -10.24 -19.67 -14.87
N GLU A 184 -11.26 -20.49 -14.60
CA GLU A 184 -12.66 -20.07 -14.56
C GLU A 184 -12.90 -19.01 -13.49
N ALA A 185 -12.39 -19.22 -12.26
CA ALA A 185 -12.49 -18.25 -11.17
C ALA A 185 -11.78 -16.92 -11.51
N THR A 186 -10.65 -16.99 -12.22
CA THR A 186 -9.91 -15.80 -12.66
C THR A 186 -10.70 -14.98 -13.70
N LYS A 187 -11.44 -15.61 -14.59
CA LYS A 187 -12.30 -14.94 -15.57
C LYS A 187 -13.59 -14.41 -14.96
N LYS A 188 -14.20 -15.19 -14.09
CA LYS A 188 -15.51 -14.92 -13.49
C LYS A 188 -15.53 -13.63 -12.64
N PHE A 189 -14.50 -13.40 -11.83
CA PHE A 189 -14.49 -12.24 -10.96
C PHE A 189 -14.54 -10.90 -11.72
N PRO A 190 -13.72 -10.64 -12.75
CA PRO A 190 -13.85 -9.43 -13.57
C PRO A 190 -15.24 -9.24 -14.17
N GLU A 191 -15.86 -10.33 -14.68
CA GLU A 191 -17.21 -10.30 -15.25
C GLU A 191 -18.25 -9.88 -14.20
N GLU A 192 -18.22 -10.49 -13.02
CA GLU A 192 -19.13 -10.17 -11.89
C GLU A 192 -18.90 -8.74 -11.35
N ALA A 193 -17.65 -8.28 -11.29
CA ALA A 193 -17.31 -6.93 -10.88
C ALA A 193 -17.57 -5.88 -11.97
N GLY A 194 -17.92 -6.30 -13.19
CA GLY A 194 -18.16 -5.42 -14.32
C GLY A 194 -16.93 -4.63 -14.75
N ILE A 195 -15.75 -5.25 -14.66
CA ILE A 195 -14.47 -4.73 -15.15
C ILE A 195 -13.95 -5.61 -16.30
N SER A 196 -13.14 -5.05 -17.18
CA SER A 196 -12.64 -5.79 -18.36
C SER A 196 -11.57 -6.83 -18.00
N ARG A 197 -10.80 -6.59 -16.94
CA ARG A 197 -9.71 -7.44 -16.45
C ARG A 197 -9.26 -7.02 -15.05
N TYR A 198 -8.45 -7.84 -14.43
CA TYR A 198 -7.64 -7.40 -13.29
C TYR A 198 -6.64 -6.30 -13.70
N GLY A 199 -6.42 -5.33 -12.82
CA GLY A 199 -5.24 -4.47 -12.89
C GLY A 199 -3.95 -5.26 -12.67
N GLN A 200 -2.82 -4.72 -13.14
CA GLN A 200 -1.49 -5.30 -12.91
C GLN A 200 -0.75 -4.51 -11.83
N PRO A 201 0.12 -5.15 -11.03
CA PRO A 201 0.93 -4.44 -10.03
C PRO A 201 1.75 -3.30 -10.62
N GLU A 202 2.22 -3.45 -11.84
CA GLU A 202 3.00 -2.47 -12.58
C GLU A 202 2.20 -1.18 -12.85
N GLU A 203 0.90 -1.30 -13.14
CA GLU A 203 0.03 -0.13 -13.36
C GLU A 203 -0.11 0.69 -12.07
N ILE A 204 -0.23 0.02 -10.91
CA ILE A 204 -0.25 0.68 -9.61
C ILE A 204 1.12 1.33 -9.31
N ALA A 205 2.22 0.67 -9.66
CA ALA A 205 3.56 1.18 -9.46
C ALA A 205 3.83 2.45 -10.27
N GLU A 206 3.37 2.52 -11.52
CA GLU A 206 3.47 3.72 -12.37
C GLU A 206 2.67 4.89 -11.78
N LEU A 207 1.45 4.65 -11.31
CA LEU A 207 0.67 5.67 -10.61
C LEU A 207 1.38 6.17 -9.36
N LEU A 208 1.95 5.27 -8.54
CA LEU A 208 2.73 5.65 -7.36
C LEU A 208 3.95 6.50 -7.72
N ALA A 209 4.68 6.13 -8.78
CA ALA A 209 5.83 6.89 -9.27
C ALA A 209 5.40 8.30 -9.71
N PHE A 210 4.30 8.42 -10.45
CA PHE A 210 3.73 9.72 -10.83
C PHE A 210 3.36 10.55 -9.58
N MET A 211 2.67 9.97 -8.60
CA MET A 211 2.18 10.70 -7.42
C MET A 211 3.29 11.27 -6.53
N VAL A 212 4.50 10.69 -6.56
CA VAL A 212 5.66 11.22 -5.82
C VAL A 212 6.61 12.05 -6.71
N SER A 213 6.30 12.18 -7.99
CA SER A 213 7.09 12.95 -8.95
C SER A 213 6.87 14.46 -8.82
N PRO A 214 7.76 15.29 -9.37
CA PRO A 214 7.55 16.74 -9.45
C PRO A 214 6.27 17.15 -10.19
N CYS A 215 5.80 16.33 -11.15
CA CYS A 215 4.58 16.61 -11.92
C CYS A 215 3.30 16.57 -11.08
N ALA A 216 3.31 15.84 -9.95
CA ALA A 216 2.16 15.69 -9.06
C ALA A 216 2.18 16.64 -7.84
N LYS A 217 3.12 17.57 -7.76
CA LYS A 217 3.30 18.42 -6.54
C LYS A 217 2.10 19.28 -6.17
N TRP A 218 1.17 19.53 -7.08
CA TRP A 218 -0.10 20.23 -6.80
C TRP A 218 -1.19 19.30 -6.26
N MET A 219 -0.98 17.97 -6.27
CA MET A 219 -1.92 16.98 -5.75
C MET A 219 -1.64 16.75 -4.27
N THR A 220 -2.54 17.17 -3.38
CA THR A 220 -2.47 16.82 -1.96
C THR A 220 -3.87 16.63 -1.37
N GLY A 221 -4.01 15.70 -0.44
CA GLY A 221 -5.28 15.40 0.22
C GLY A 221 -6.29 14.67 -0.67
N THR A 222 -5.84 14.09 -1.80
CA THR A 222 -6.71 13.32 -2.70
C THR A 222 -6.58 11.81 -2.49
N SER A 223 -7.66 11.11 -2.84
CA SER A 223 -7.71 9.65 -2.93
C SER A 223 -7.92 9.27 -4.39
N VAL A 224 -6.86 8.85 -5.06
CA VAL A 224 -6.91 8.51 -6.48
C VAL A 224 -7.41 7.08 -6.65
N ARG A 225 -8.56 6.92 -7.30
CA ARG A 225 -9.13 5.62 -7.60
C ARG A 225 -8.53 5.05 -8.89
N MET A 226 -8.05 3.80 -8.83
CA MET A 226 -7.53 3.05 -9.97
C MET A 226 -8.05 1.61 -9.89
N ASP A 227 -9.27 1.39 -10.37
CA ASP A 227 -10.06 0.18 -10.12
C ASP A 227 -10.67 -0.44 -11.39
N GLY A 228 -10.32 0.04 -12.58
CA GLY A 228 -10.88 -0.47 -13.84
C GLY A 228 -12.39 -0.23 -13.99
N GLY A 229 -12.97 0.68 -13.19
CA GLY A 229 -14.41 0.92 -13.14
C GLY A 229 -15.18 -0.07 -12.25
N GLU A 230 -14.50 -0.76 -11.30
CA GLU A 230 -15.14 -1.66 -10.34
C GLU A 230 -16.20 -0.93 -9.51
N ILE A 231 -15.87 0.23 -8.96
CA ILE A 231 -16.81 1.08 -8.23
C ILE A 231 -17.61 1.95 -9.21
N LYS A 232 -18.92 1.78 -9.22
CA LYS A 232 -19.83 2.45 -10.17
C LYS A 232 -20.24 3.87 -9.75
N GLY A 233 -20.02 4.24 -8.47
CA GLY A 233 -20.27 5.59 -7.97
C GLY A 233 -19.19 6.60 -8.37
N ILE A 234 -19.55 7.89 -8.36
CA ILE A 234 -18.65 9.05 -8.52
C ILE A 234 -18.13 9.50 -7.15
#